data_6d26122a0ee142615069654d51a9d9e1
#
_entry.id   6d26122a0ee142615069654d51a9d9e1
#
_cell.length_a   1.000
_cell.length_b   1.000
_cell.length_c   1.000
_cell.angle_alpha   90.00
_cell.angle_beta   90.00
_cell.angle_gamma   90.00
#
_symmetry.space_group_name_H-M   'P 1'
#
loop_
_entity.id
_entity.type
_entity.pdbx_description
1 polymer ?
#
loop_
_entity_poly.entity_id
_entity_poly.type
_entity_poly.pdbx_seq_one_letter_code
_entity_poly.pdbx_strand_id
1 'polypeptide(L)'
;MRSSNLFAALAAVSRAIATYIELPANVPRNIDEFREKHPYKDNGCHEHRPIVKIRSSANDTDDVADDFLEGLHKANHGGTLYLPKNEIFILGKPLDLTFLDDVHVHWDGEVKFTNDTPYWQANAFAHPFQNSLMFWKWGGNDISIYGEGILNGNGQRWWNEFAGLEILDPDNEYLRPVLFYAENATNLSMEGIHEKDSPCWTNFIVTSKGIAFKDVIVTAESNNASSLPKNTDFFDSLNVEDVTVERAWVNIGDDCFSPKSNATNIHVDTMYCNGTHGQSMGSLGQYSGEMSFVKDVLIENVWLLNGDNGARIKSWAGPDVGYGFVDNVTFRNFWQAHNDFSVQIDSCYFNIPAETCEEYPSQMNVTNILFENFSGYTSGKNGAVVAKLSCSTNPNAVCENITFRNFTITSPCGDEPVIICDGVKGDPGMDCVSANSTVAQVALSKTCTIPQATIAPPF
;
A
#
# COMPACT_ATOMS: atom_id res chain seq x y z
N MET A 1 -54.45 47.99 -24.68
CA MET A 1 -54.03 47.45 -23.37
C MET A 1 -53.68 45.99 -23.59
N ARG A 2 -52.40 45.68 -23.67
CA ARG A 2 -51.89 44.31 -23.66
C ARG A 2 -50.89 44.25 -22.52
N SER A 3 -51.23 43.53 -21.47
CA SER A 3 -50.37 43.25 -20.33
C SER A 3 -49.40 42.09 -20.69
N SER A 4 -48.15 42.36 -20.68
CA SER A 4 -47.06 41.37 -20.81
C SER A 4 -46.72 40.85 -19.42
N ASN A 5 -46.96 39.57 -19.17
CA ASN A 5 -46.50 38.87 -17.99
C ASN A 5 -45.07 38.43 -18.22
N LEU A 6 -44.12 39.00 -17.49
CA LEU A 6 -42.76 38.55 -17.36
C LEU A 6 -42.72 37.39 -16.34
N PHE A 7 -42.48 36.17 -16.78
CA PHE A 7 -42.11 35.06 -15.91
C PHE A 7 -40.59 35.14 -15.64
N ALA A 8 -40.22 35.51 -14.44
CA ALA A 8 -38.85 35.37 -13.96
C ALA A 8 -38.61 33.93 -13.54
N ALA A 9 -37.82 33.18 -14.32
CA ALA A 9 -37.35 31.88 -13.92
C ALA A 9 -36.23 32.05 -12.92
N LEU A 10 -36.47 31.74 -11.64
CA LEU A 10 -35.41 31.55 -10.65
C LEU A 10 -34.68 30.26 -10.97
N ALA A 11 -33.48 30.35 -11.53
CA ALA A 11 -32.55 29.23 -11.56
C ALA A 11 -32.03 29.00 -10.15
N ALA A 12 -32.50 27.95 -9.50
CA ALA A 12 -31.89 27.46 -8.26
C ALA A 12 -30.52 26.86 -8.60
N VAL A 13 -29.47 27.61 -8.32
CA VAL A 13 -28.11 27.08 -8.33
C VAL A 13 -27.98 26.23 -7.06
N SER A 14 -28.15 24.91 -7.19
CA SER A 14 -27.77 23.96 -6.17
C SER A 14 -26.24 24.00 -6.05
N ARG A 15 -25.72 24.75 -5.07
CA ARG A 15 -24.34 24.59 -4.64
C ARG A 15 -24.24 23.19 -4.04
N ALA A 16 -23.52 22.30 -4.71
CA ALA A 16 -23.04 21.08 -4.08
C ALA A 16 -22.21 21.52 -2.86
N ILE A 17 -22.75 21.33 -1.68
CA ILE A 17 -22.00 21.48 -0.45
C ILE A 17 -21.07 20.27 -0.45
N ALA A 18 -19.76 20.49 -0.66
CA ALA A 18 -18.76 19.46 -0.45
C ALA A 18 -18.93 18.99 1.00
N THR A 19 -19.37 17.78 1.19
CA THR A 19 -19.44 17.16 2.52
C THR A 19 -18.01 16.85 2.93
N TYR A 20 -17.42 17.73 3.72
CA TYR A 20 -16.13 17.43 4.35
C TYR A 20 -16.33 16.30 5.34
N ILE A 21 -15.44 15.32 5.31
CA ILE A 21 -15.36 14.33 6.38
C ILE A 21 -14.77 15.03 7.60
N GLU A 22 -15.45 14.91 8.72
CA GLU A 22 -14.85 15.25 9.99
C GLU A 22 -13.92 14.09 10.40
N LEU A 23 -12.62 14.23 10.16
CA LEU A 23 -11.64 13.27 10.61
C LEU A 23 -11.63 13.21 12.14
N PRO A 24 -11.41 12.03 12.73
CA PRO A 24 -11.12 11.94 14.16
C PRO A 24 -9.97 12.89 14.54
N ALA A 25 -10.08 13.55 15.68
CA ALA A 25 -9.18 14.64 16.09
C ALA A 25 -7.69 14.25 16.17
N ASN A 26 -7.41 12.95 16.24
CA ASN A 26 -6.04 12.41 16.29
C ASN A 26 -5.46 12.10 14.89
N VAL A 27 -6.23 12.22 13.81
CA VAL A 27 -5.78 11.95 12.45
C VAL A 27 -5.11 13.18 11.85
N PRO A 28 -3.85 13.11 11.39
CA PRO A 28 -3.20 14.20 10.68
C PRO A 28 -3.83 14.40 9.30
N ARG A 29 -4.03 15.65 8.92
CA ARG A 29 -4.70 16.02 7.66
C ARG A 29 -3.74 16.15 6.48
N ASN A 30 -2.47 16.34 6.77
CA ASN A 30 -1.40 16.53 5.81
C ASN A 30 -0.05 16.12 6.41
N ILE A 31 0.99 16.17 5.60
CA ILE A 31 2.37 15.84 5.99
C ILE A 31 2.87 16.70 7.14
N ASP A 32 2.57 18.00 7.14
CA ASP A 32 3.07 18.92 8.18
C ASP A 32 2.44 18.55 9.54
N GLU A 33 1.13 18.29 9.60
CA GLU A 33 0.46 17.83 10.81
C GLU A 33 0.98 16.43 11.25
N PHE A 34 1.31 15.55 10.31
CA PHE A 34 1.90 14.25 10.64
C PHE A 34 3.28 14.44 11.28
N ARG A 35 4.16 15.24 10.68
CA ARG A 35 5.49 15.56 11.21
C ARG A 35 5.42 16.32 12.55
N GLU A 36 4.43 17.20 12.71
CA GLU A 36 4.23 17.91 13.98
C GLU A 36 3.84 16.95 15.11
N LYS A 37 2.99 15.97 14.83
CA LYS A 37 2.59 14.94 15.78
C LYS A 37 3.67 13.89 16.04
N HIS A 38 4.45 13.56 15.04
CA HIS A 38 5.49 12.53 15.04
C HIS A 38 6.82 13.12 14.54
N PRO A 39 7.41 14.08 15.29
CA PRO A 39 8.66 14.68 14.86
C PRO A 39 9.78 13.66 14.92
N TYR A 40 10.57 13.58 13.87
CA TYR A 40 11.83 12.86 13.93
C TYR A 40 12.69 13.43 15.07
N LYS A 41 13.17 12.53 15.92
CA LYS A 41 14.06 12.91 17.03
C LYS A 41 15.35 12.15 16.87
N ASP A 42 16.40 12.86 16.58
CA ASP A 42 17.75 12.30 16.69
C ASP A 42 18.00 11.92 18.16
N ASN A 43 17.98 10.63 18.44
CA ASN A 43 18.14 10.09 19.79
C ASN A 43 19.61 10.05 20.24
N GLY A 44 20.54 10.68 19.49
CA GLY A 44 21.97 10.74 19.82
C GLY A 44 22.70 9.40 19.79
N CYS A 45 22.06 8.32 19.36
CA CYS A 45 22.71 7.00 19.21
C CYS A 45 23.82 6.99 18.14
N HIS A 46 23.97 8.12 17.44
CA HIS A 46 24.85 8.29 16.30
C HIS A 46 26.14 9.07 16.65
N GLU A 47 26.24 9.55 17.91
CA GLU A 47 27.43 10.26 18.42
C GLU A 47 28.61 9.30 18.49
N HIS A 48 29.61 9.50 17.70
CA HIS A 48 30.89 8.79 17.63
C HIS A 48 31.16 7.97 16.36
N ARG A 49 30.21 7.92 15.39
CA ARG A 49 30.46 7.28 14.10
C ARG A 49 31.21 8.26 13.17
N PRO A 50 32.24 7.82 12.43
CA PRO A 50 32.85 8.63 11.39
C PRO A 50 31.80 9.10 10.35
N ILE A 51 31.76 10.42 10.07
CA ILE A 51 30.82 10.99 9.13
C ILE A 51 31.49 11.09 7.76
N VAL A 52 30.87 10.48 6.75
CA VAL A 52 31.21 10.58 5.35
C VAL A 52 30.23 11.53 4.67
N LYS A 53 30.75 12.50 3.91
CA LYS A 53 29.95 13.37 3.06
C LYS A 53 30.33 13.18 1.60
N ILE A 54 29.35 13.27 0.73
CA ILE A 54 29.57 13.24 -0.72
C ILE A 54 29.16 14.57 -1.33
N ARG A 55 29.56 14.84 -2.56
CA ARG A 55 29.09 16.03 -3.27
C ARG A 55 27.62 15.87 -3.63
N SER A 56 26.89 16.94 -3.62
CA SER A 56 25.54 17.03 -4.20
C SER A 56 25.60 17.29 -5.71
N SER A 57 24.49 17.02 -6.38
CA SER A 57 24.32 17.30 -7.80
C SER A 57 24.23 18.79 -8.07
N ALA A 58 24.93 19.28 -9.07
CA ALA A 58 24.89 20.68 -9.48
C ALA A 58 23.59 21.05 -10.22
N ASN A 59 22.93 20.06 -10.83
CA ASN A 59 21.65 20.19 -11.54
C ASN A 59 21.03 18.81 -11.77
N ASP A 60 19.84 18.75 -12.37
CA ASP A 60 19.06 17.51 -12.59
C ASP A 60 19.71 16.49 -13.56
N THR A 61 20.82 16.82 -14.19
CA THR A 61 21.58 15.93 -15.08
C THR A 61 22.96 15.54 -14.53
N ASP A 62 23.33 16.06 -13.37
CA ASP A 62 24.59 15.75 -12.71
C ASP A 62 24.44 14.49 -11.84
N ASP A 63 24.71 13.34 -12.43
CA ASP A 63 24.62 12.03 -11.79
C ASP A 63 25.74 11.85 -10.75
N VAL A 64 25.39 11.65 -9.50
CA VAL A 64 26.31 11.41 -8.38
C VAL A 64 26.26 9.96 -7.87
N ALA A 65 25.75 9.02 -8.67
CA ALA A 65 25.61 7.63 -8.25
C ALA A 65 26.95 6.98 -7.85
N ASP A 66 28.06 7.30 -8.54
CA ASP A 66 29.38 6.81 -8.15
C ASP A 66 29.84 7.39 -6.83
N ASP A 67 29.62 8.69 -6.60
CA ASP A 67 29.94 9.35 -5.34
C ASP A 67 29.10 8.74 -4.19
N PHE A 68 27.83 8.43 -4.45
CA PHE A 68 26.94 7.79 -3.48
C PHE A 68 27.44 6.39 -3.10
N LEU A 69 27.78 5.57 -4.09
CA LEU A 69 28.34 4.24 -3.89
C LEU A 69 29.66 4.29 -3.11
N GLU A 70 30.59 5.17 -3.51
CA GLU A 70 31.86 5.36 -2.82
C GLU A 70 31.66 5.86 -1.38
N GLY A 71 30.67 6.77 -1.18
CA GLY A 71 30.28 7.24 0.15
C GLY A 71 29.84 6.13 1.08
N LEU A 72 28.98 5.21 0.59
CA LEU A 72 28.55 4.04 1.36
C LEU A 72 29.71 3.08 1.63
N HIS A 73 30.60 2.83 0.66
CA HIS A 73 31.81 2.01 0.92
C HIS A 73 32.69 2.60 2.03
N LYS A 74 32.84 3.94 2.07
CA LYS A 74 33.61 4.62 3.12
C LYS A 74 32.90 4.63 4.47
N ALA A 75 31.57 4.69 4.48
CA ALA A 75 30.77 4.66 5.70
C ALA A 75 30.55 3.25 6.25
N ASN A 76 30.74 2.21 5.45
CA ASN A 76 30.54 0.83 5.85
C ASN A 76 31.43 0.44 7.05
N HIS A 77 30.96 -0.49 7.89
CA HIS A 77 31.65 -0.94 9.12
C HIS A 77 31.82 0.16 10.17
N GLY A 78 30.72 0.80 10.54
CA GLY A 78 30.66 1.68 11.73
C GLY A 78 30.63 3.18 11.40
N GLY A 79 30.50 3.59 10.12
CA GLY A 79 30.37 4.99 9.76
C GLY A 79 28.95 5.45 9.45
N THR A 80 28.83 6.72 9.13
CA THR A 80 27.56 7.38 8.73
C THR A 80 27.77 8.12 7.42
N LEU A 81 27.00 7.78 6.38
CA LEU A 81 26.85 8.62 5.21
C LEU A 81 25.85 9.74 5.55
N TYR A 82 26.25 11.00 5.42
CA TYR A 82 25.40 12.16 5.68
C TYR A 82 25.03 12.87 4.39
N LEU A 83 23.74 12.98 4.12
CA LEU A 83 23.12 13.69 3.00
C LEU A 83 22.45 14.98 3.52
N PRO A 84 23.10 16.14 3.42
CA PRO A 84 22.64 17.37 4.06
C PRO A 84 21.31 17.89 3.55
N LYS A 85 20.57 18.58 4.42
CA LYS A 85 19.32 19.28 4.10
C LYS A 85 19.53 20.31 2.98
N ASN A 86 18.53 20.45 2.09
CA ASN A 86 18.52 21.34 0.92
C ASN A 86 19.55 20.97 -0.17
N GLU A 87 20.17 19.81 -0.10
CA GLU A 87 20.99 19.28 -1.18
C GLU A 87 20.26 18.19 -1.93
N ILE A 88 20.53 18.06 -3.23
CA ILE A 88 19.90 17.06 -4.11
C ILE A 88 20.99 16.13 -4.66
N PHE A 89 20.71 14.84 -4.66
CA PHE A 89 21.59 13.76 -5.12
C PHE A 89 20.88 13.01 -6.25
N ILE A 90 21.24 13.30 -7.49
CA ILE A 90 20.66 12.66 -8.67
C ILE A 90 21.34 11.31 -8.91
N LEU A 91 20.56 10.24 -9.00
CA LEU A 91 21.05 8.91 -9.32
C LEU A 91 20.58 8.50 -10.72
N GLY A 92 21.51 8.30 -11.64
CA GLY A 92 21.27 8.00 -13.05
C GLY A 92 21.61 6.58 -13.47
N LYS A 93 22.05 5.71 -12.55
CA LYS A 93 22.40 4.33 -12.83
C LYS A 93 22.11 3.38 -11.67
N PRO A 94 21.95 2.06 -11.95
CA PRO A 94 21.69 1.07 -10.91
C PRO A 94 22.85 0.97 -9.91
N LEU A 95 22.54 0.79 -8.63
CA LEU A 95 23.51 0.61 -7.55
C LEU A 95 23.25 -0.70 -6.81
N ASP A 96 24.27 -1.55 -6.71
CA ASP A 96 24.25 -2.73 -5.85
C ASP A 96 24.88 -2.39 -4.49
N LEU A 97 24.01 -2.31 -3.46
CA LEU A 97 24.37 -1.96 -2.09
C LEU A 97 24.18 -3.15 -1.15
N THR A 98 24.34 -4.38 -1.65
CA THR A 98 24.15 -5.61 -0.85
C THR A 98 25.35 -5.97 0.02
N PHE A 99 26.39 -5.16 -0.03
CA PHE A 99 27.63 -5.33 0.75
C PHE A 99 27.60 -4.64 2.13
N LEU A 100 26.51 -4.00 2.49
CA LEU A 100 26.44 -3.14 3.68
C LEU A 100 26.50 -3.95 4.98
N ASP A 101 27.26 -3.44 5.95
CA ASP A 101 27.44 -4.04 7.26
C ASP A 101 27.73 -2.96 8.30
N ASP A 102 26.86 -2.80 9.30
CA ASP A 102 26.93 -1.76 10.32
C ASP A 102 27.12 -0.36 9.74
N VAL A 103 26.12 0.12 8.98
CA VAL A 103 26.14 1.42 8.31
C VAL A 103 24.93 2.27 8.70
N HIS A 104 25.17 3.57 8.91
CA HIS A 104 24.12 4.55 9.05
C HIS A 104 24.05 5.46 7.83
N VAL A 105 22.84 5.86 7.46
CA VAL A 105 22.58 6.89 6.46
C VAL A 105 21.72 7.97 7.10
N HIS A 106 22.35 9.09 7.46
CA HIS A 106 21.63 10.26 7.94
C HIS A 106 21.20 11.10 6.72
N TRP A 107 19.92 11.07 6.46
CA TRP A 107 19.35 11.51 5.20
C TRP A 107 18.38 12.68 5.41
N ASP A 108 18.84 13.90 5.19
CA ASP A 108 18.04 15.13 5.28
C ASP A 108 17.84 15.80 3.92
N GLY A 109 18.64 15.45 2.91
CA GLY A 109 18.54 15.94 1.53
C GLY A 109 17.52 15.18 0.68
N GLU A 110 17.52 15.44 -0.62
CA GLU A 110 16.73 14.70 -1.59
C GLU A 110 17.61 13.76 -2.44
N VAL A 111 17.34 12.46 -2.41
CA VAL A 111 17.86 11.52 -3.42
C VAL A 111 16.78 11.33 -4.47
N LYS A 112 17.12 11.55 -5.73
CA LYS A 112 16.17 11.53 -6.83
C LYS A 112 16.72 10.71 -8.00
N PHE A 113 15.92 9.76 -8.47
CA PHE A 113 16.25 9.01 -9.67
C PHE A 113 15.97 9.83 -10.93
N THR A 114 16.80 9.66 -11.96
CA THR A 114 16.53 10.25 -13.27
C THR A 114 15.27 9.66 -13.88
N ASN A 115 14.59 10.43 -14.73
CA ASN A 115 13.41 9.96 -15.46
C ASN A 115 13.73 9.44 -16.87
N ASP A 116 14.95 8.95 -17.10
CA ASP A 116 15.33 8.31 -18.36
C ASP A 116 14.76 6.88 -18.43
N THR A 117 13.46 6.80 -18.72
CA THR A 117 12.71 5.52 -18.74
C THR A 117 13.32 4.51 -19.70
N PRO A 118 13.80 4.83 -20.92
CA PRO A 118 14.46 3.88 -21.79
C PRO A 118 15.76 3.31 -21.21
N TYR A 119 16.55 4.16 -20.54
CA TYR A 119 17.77 3.70 -19.89
C TYR A 119 17.46 2.71 -18.76
N TRP A 120 16.52 3.06 -17.88
CA TRP A 120 16.16 2.21 -16.74
C TRP A 120 15.52 0.89 -17.18
N GLN A 121 14.67 0.90 -18.22
CA GLN A 121 14.11 -0.32 -18.79
C GLN A 121 15.21 -1.32 -19.23
N ALA A 122 16.32 -0.80 -19.75
CA ALA A 122 17.41 -1.60 -20.27
C ALA A 122 18.46 -2.02 -19.20
N ASN A 123 18.59 -1.26 -18.10
CA ASN A 123 19.73 -1.40 -17.18
C ASN A 123 19.36 -1.65 -15.72
N ALA A 124 18.11 -1.42 -15.31
CA ALA A 124 17.66 -1.69 -13.93
C ALA A 124 17.83 -3.16 -13.55
N PHE A 125 17.97 -3.44 -12.26
CA PHE A 125 17.96 -4.81 -11.78
C PHE A 125 16.57 -5.43 -11.99
N ALA A 126 16.54 -6.76 -12.18
CA ALA A 126 15.30 -7.51 -12.35
C ALA A 126 15.14 -8.56 -11.25
N HIS A 127 13.88 -8.77 -10.83
CA HIS A 127 13.50 -9.85 -9.94
C HIS A 127 12.37 -10.66 -10.58
N PRO A 128 12.39 -12.01 -10.50
CA PRO A 128 11.41 -12.86 -11.19
C PRO A 128 9.98 -12.72 -10.67
N PHE A 129 9.80 -12.29 -9.40
CA PHE A 129 8.47 -12.07 -8.84
C PHE A 129 7.79 -10.91 -9.56
N GLN A 130 6.71 -11.19 -10.29
CA GLN A 130 5.92 -10.25 -11.11
C GLN A 130 6.79 -9.41 -12.08
N ASN A 131 7.90 -9.96 -12.58
CA ASN A 131 8.84 -9.27 -13.47
C ASN A 131 9.25 -7.88 -12.97
N SER A 132 9.49 -7.74 -11.66
CA SER A 132 9.79 -6.45 -11.05
C SER A 132 11.15 -5.90 -11.50
N LEU A 133 11.22 -4.59 -11.74
CA LEU A 133 12.47 -3.87 -11.90
C LEU A 133 12.81 -3.11 -10.61
N MET A 134 14.10 -2.82 -10.38
CA MET A 134 14.57 -2.04 -9.24
C MET A 134 15.64 -1.05 -9.64
N PHE A 135 15.58 0.17 -9.11
CA PHE A 135 16.61 1.19 -9.31
C PHE A 135 17.95 0.81 -8.66
N TRP A 136 17.88 0.21 -7.49
CA TRP A 136 19.02 -0.21 -6.69
C TRP A 136 18.67 -1.45 -5.86
N LYS A 137 19.68 -2.02 -5.22
CA LYS A 137 19.50 -3.13 -4.30
C LYS A 137 20.23 -2.85 -2.99
N TRP A 138 19.47 -2.78 -1.90
CA TRP A 138 20.00 -2.71 -0.55
C TRP A 138 20.10 -4.12 0.04
N GLY A 139 21.05 -4.34 0.93
CA GLY A 139 21.15 -5.62 1.63
C GLY A 139 22.38 -5.70 2.52
N GLY A 140 22.43 -6.72 3.37
CA GLY A 140 23.47 -6.92 4.36
C GLY A 140 22.94 -6.79 5.79
N ASN A 141 23.75 -6.30 6.73
CA ASN A 141 23.42 -6.34 8.15
C ASN A 141 23.46 -4.96 8.81
N ASP A 142 22.60 -4.74 9.80
CA ASP A 142 22.62 -3.56 10.67
C ASP A 142 22.64 -2.22 9.89
N ILE A 143 21.63 -2.01 9.05
CA ILE A 143 21.49 -0.84 8.19
C ILE A 143 20.45 0.11 8.82
N SER A 144 20.85 1.33 9.14
CA SER A 144 19.97 2.36 9.72
C SER A 144 19.88 3.58 8.81
N ILE A 145 18.71 3.81 8.22
CA ILE A 145 18.40 4.96 7.37
C ILE A 145 17.46 5.88 8.17
N TYR A 146 17.83 7.14 8.35
CA TYR A 146 17.02 8.05 9.18
C TYR A 146 17.22 9.52 8.81
N GLY A 147 16.26 10.36 9.15
CA GLY A 147 16.27 11.80 8.89
C GLY A 147 14.91 12.30 8.40
N GLU A 148 14.89 13.50 7.84
CA GLU A 148 13.69 14.10 7.25
C GLU A 148 13.81 14.29 5.73
N GLY A 149 14.70 13.54 5.09
CA GLY A 149 14.97 13.62 3.67
C GLY A 149 13.89 13.02 2.78
N ILE A 150 14.12 13.16 1.48
CA ILE A 150 13.19 12.69 0.44
C ILE A 150 13.88 11.66 -0.44
N LEU A 151 13.23 10.51 -0.63
CA LEU A 151 13.55 9.53 -1.66
C LEU A 151 12.53 9.69 -2.80
N ASN A 152 12.96 10.24 -3.93
CA ASN A 152 12.09 10.62 -5.03
C ASN A 152 12.27 9.69 -6.25
N GLY A 153 11.25 8.91 -6.56
CA GLY A 153 11.23 8.01 -7.72
C GLY A 153 10.98 8.69 -9.06
N ASN A 154 10.62 10.00 -9.05
CA ASN A 154 10.37 10.80 -10.25
C ASN A 154 9.32 10.13 -11.18
N GLY A 155 8.22 9.61 -10.59
CA GLY A 155 7.26 8.68 -11.20
C GLY A 155 6.40 9.23 -12.32
N GLN A 156 6.24 10.56 -12.45
CA GLN A 156 5.26 11.14 -13.38
C GLN A 156 5.41 10.67 -14.84
N ARG A 157 6.63 10.59 -15.35
CA ARG A 157 6.87 10.10 -16.71
C ARG A 157 6.50 8.61 -16.84
N TRP A 158 6.83 7.82 -15.84
CA TRP A 158 6.51 6.40 -15.77
C TRP A 158 5.00 6.16 -15.81
N TRP A 159 4.22 6.93 -15.05
CA TRP A 159 2.76 6.82 -15.05
C TRP A 159 2.15 7.26 -16.37
N ASN A 160 2.70 8.30 -17.00
CA ASN A 160 2.24 8.74 -18.31
C ASN A 160 2.45 7.66 -19.40
N GLU A 161 3.60 7.00 -19.38
CA GLU A 161 3.95 5.95 -20.36
C GLU A 161 3.24 4.62 -20.06
N PHE A 162 2.88 4.36 -18.79
CA PHE A 162 2.14 3.17 -18.37
C PHE A 162 0.60 3.33 -18.47
N ALA A 163 0.09 4.50 -18.74
CA ALA A 163 -1.35 4.76 -18.80
C ALA A 163 -2.07 3.82 -19.79
N GLY A 164 -3.09 3.11 -19.28
CA GLY A 164 -3.85 2.12 -20.06
C GLY A 164 -3.24 0.72 -20.09
N LEU A 165 -2.09 0.50 -19.49
CA LEU A 165 -1.47 -0.82 -19.36
C LEU A 165 -1.84 -1.48 -18.01
N GLU A 166 -1.57 -2.79 -17.89
CA GLU A 166 -1.77 -3.58 -16.67
C GLU A 166 -0.49 -4.37 -16.33
N ILE A 167 -0.09 -4.35 -15.06
CA ILE A 167 1.18 -4.94 -14.60
C ILE A 167 1.24 -6.48 -14.80
N LEU A 168 0.10 -7.16 -14.66
CA LEU A 168 0.01 -8.61 -14.79
C LEU A 168 -0.56 -9.06 -16.15
N ASP A 169 -0.68 -8.14 -17.10
CA ASP A 169 -0.98 -8.50 -18.49
C ASP A 169 0.26 -9.18 -19.09
N PRO A 170 0.15 -10.44 -19.54
CA PRO A 170 1.27 -11.17 -20.13
C PRO A 170 1.83 -10.51 -21.41
N ASP A 171 1.05 -9.66 -22.07
CA ASP A 171 1.47 -8.90 -23.25
C ASP A 171 2.12 -7.55 -22.90
N ASN A 172 2.17 -7.19 -21.61
CA ASN A 172 2.78 -5.95 -21.17
C ASN A 172 4.30 -6.10 -21.00
N GLU A 173 5.06 -5.43 -21.87
CA GLU A 173 6.53 -5.38 -21.81
C GLU A 173 7.05 -4.13 -21.10
N TYR A 174 6.17 -3.18 -20.72
CA TYR A 174 6.56 -1.94 -20.06
C TYR A 174 6.65 -2.12 -18.54
N LEU A 175 7.85 -2.39 -18.04
CA LEU A 175 8.13 -2.57 -16.61
C LEU A 175 8.54 -1.24 -15.95
N ARG A 176 8.25 -1.11 -14.67
CA ARG A 176 8.53 0.10 -13.88
C ARG A 176 9.33 -0.24 -12.63
N PRO A 177 10.37 0.55 -12.28
CA PRO A 177 11.19 0.25 -11.11
C PRO A 177 10.45 0.45 -9.78
N VAL A 178 10.71 -0.45 -8.84
CA VAL A 178 10.46 -0.28 -7.40
C VAL A 178 11.38 0.81 -6.86
N LEU A 179 10.86 1.63 -5.97
CA LEU A 179 11.60 2.77 -5.44
C LEU A 179 12.66 2.35 -4.41
N PHE A 180 12.28 1.58 -3.40
CA PHE A 180 13.21 1.03 -2.41
C PHE A 180 13.13 -0.50 -2.41
N TYR A 181 14.19 -1.14 -2.84
CA TYR A 181 14.30 -2.59 -2.85
C TYR A 181 15.41 -3.05 -1.92
N ALA A 182 15.10 -4.02 -1.05
CA ALA A 182 16.10 -4.66 -0.20
C ALA A 182 16.01 -6.18 -0.29
N GLU A 183 17.17 -6.84 -0.38
CA GLU A 183 17.28 -8.29 -0.39
C GLU A 183 18.36 -8.81 0.57
N ASN A 184 18.09 -9.95 1.21
CA ASN A 184 19.02 -10.57 2.16
C ASN A 184 19.49 -9.60 3.27
N ALA A 185 18.59 -8.70 3.71
CA ALA A 185 18.86 -7.74 4.76
C ALA A 185 18.52 -8.32 6.15
N THR A 186 19.40 -8.07 7.12
CA THR A 186 19.15 -8.36 8.53
C THR A 186 19.27 -7.06 9.34
N ASN A 187 18.25 -6.72 10.12
CA ASN A 187 18.19 -5.49 10.91
C ASN A 187 18.32 -4.23 10.02
N LEU A 188 17.37 -4.04 9.11
CA LEU A 188 17.26 -2.82 8.30
C LEU A 188 16.15 -1.94 8.86
N SER A 189 16.45 -0.68 9.13
CA SER A 189 15.47 0.31 9.60
C SER A 189 15.45 1.56 8.74
N MET A 190 14.24 2.13 8.55
CA MET A 190 14.00 3.41 7.91
C MET A 190 13.12 4.28 8.82
N GLU A 191 13.58 5.48 9.22
CA GLU A 191 12.85 6.38 10.10
C GLU A 191 12.80 7.80 9.55
N GLY A 192 11.60 8.40 9.48
CA GLY A 192 11.38 9.81 9.15
C GLY A 192 11.44 10.17 7.66
N ILE A 193 11.81 9.25 6.78
CA ILE A 193 11.99 9.49 5.35
C ILE A 193 10.66 9.69 4.63
N HIS A 194 10.64 10.62 3.68
CA HIS A 194 9.54 10.81 2.74
C HIS A 194 9.84 10.11 1.42
N GLU A 195 9.20 9.00 1.16
CA GLU A 195 9.23 8.27 -0.10
C GLU A 195 8.20 8.88 -1.05
N LYS A 196 8.65 9.39 -2.19
CA LYS A 196 7.85 10.22 -3.07
C LYS A 196 7.85 9.71 -4.50
N ASP A 197 6.66 9.68 -5.09
CA ASP A 197 6.45 9.47 -6.53
C ASP A 197 7.16 8.21 -7.06
N SER A 198 6.92 7.06 -6.42
CA SER A 198 7.44 5.78 -6.90
C SER A 198 6.85 5.42 -8.27
N PRO A 199 7.65 4.94 -9.24
CA PRO A 199 7.13 4.51 -10.53
C PRO A 199 6.21 3.30 -10.46
N CYS A 200 6.49 2.38 -9.54
CA CYS A 200 5.74 1.16 -9.22
C CYS A 200 5.67 1.02 -7.70
N TRP A 201 5.83 -0.17 -7.14
CA TRP A 201 5.86 -0.37 -5.68
C TRP A 201 6.88 0.54 -5.00
N THR A 202 6.51 1.08 -3.86
CA THR A 202 7.41 1.95 -3.10
C THR A 202 8.49 1.12 -2.42
N ASN A 203 8.11 0.11 -1.63
CA ASN A 203 9.05 -0.78 -0.96
C ASN A 203 8.80 -2.23 -1.37
N PHE A 204 9.88 -2.94 -1.74
CA PHE A 204 9.85 -4.37 -1.96
C PHE A 204 11.00 -5.03 -1.20
N ILE A 205 10.67 -5.77 -0.15
CA ILE A 205 11.63 -6.37 0.78
C ILE A 205 11.63 -7.90 0.58
N VAL A 206 12.79 -8.46 0.27
CA VAL A 206 12.92 -9.87 -0.15
C VAL A 206 13.93 -10.61 0.73
N THR A 207 13.59 -11.82 1.17
CA THR A 207 14.47 -12.73 1.92
C THR A 207 15.19 -12.04 3.07
N SER A 208 14.44 -11.30 3.90
CA SER A 208 14.99 -10.39 4.90
C SER A 208 14.34 -10.58 6.27
N LYS A 209 15.06 -10.16 7.33
CA LYS A 209 14.61 -10.30 8.72
C LYS A 209 14.93 -9.07 9.57
N GLY A 210 14.03 -8.74 10.50
CA GLY A 210 14.23 -7.59 11.41
C GLY A 210 14.11 -6.27 10.66
N ILE A 211 12.99 -6.05 9.98
CA ILE A 211 12.74 -4.88 9.14
C ILE A 211 11.84 -3.90 9.90
N ALA A 212 12.24 -2.64 9.98
CA ALA A 212 11.50 -1.62 10.69
C ALA A 212 11.33 -0.34 9.86
N PHE A 213 10.08 0.08 9.69
CA PHE A 213 9.73 1.39 9.13
C PHE A 213 9.03 2.21 10.22
N LYS A 214 9.47 3.45 10.43
CA LYS A 214 8.91 4.30 11.47
C LYS A 214 8.82 5.76 11.03
N ASP A 215 7.69 6.40 11.36
CA ASP A 215 7.43 7.80 11.04
C ASP A 215 7.64 8.14 9.55
N VAL A 216 7.35 7.18 8.65
CA VAL A 216 7.56 7.34 7.21
C VAL A 216 6.37 8.02 6.54
N ILE A 217 6.67 8.77 5.49
CA ILE A 217 5.68 9.42 4.66
C ILE A 217 5.80 8.85 3.25
N VAL A 218 4.68 8.46 2.64
CA VAL A 218 4.65 7.89 1.30
C VAL A 218 3.63 8.62 0.45
N THR A 219 4.07 9.21 -0.65
CA THR A 219 3.17 9.93 -1.56
C THR A 219 3.41 9.57 -3.02
N ALA A 220 2.33 9.46 -3.78
CA ALA A 220 2.36 9.35 -5.22
C ALA A 220 1.24 10.23 -5.79
N GLU A 221 1.60 11.38 -6.39
CA GLU A 221 0.65 12.37 -6.86
C GLU A 221 0.92 12.76 -8.32
N SER A 222 -0.05 12.44 -9.19
CA SER A 222 0.06 12.80 -10.60
C SER A 222 -0.44 14.20 -10.90
N ASN A 223 0.31 14.93 -11.71
CA ASN A 223 -0.13 16.19 -12.32
C ASN A 223 -0.97 15.99 -13.60
N ASN A 224 -1.26 14.74 -13.97
CA ASN A 224 -2.03 14.36 -15.14
C ASN A 224 -3.18 13.41 -14.74
N ALA A 225 -4.41 13.90 -14.74
CA ALA A 225 -5.59 13.14 -14.37
C ALA A 225 -5.86 11.90 -15.26
N SER A 226 -5.24 11.82 -16.46
CA SER A 226 -5.33 10.66 -17.34
C SER A 226 -4.28 9.60 -17.07
N SER A 227 -3.36 9.85 -16.16
CA SER A 227 -2.21 8.99 -15.85
C SER A 227 -1.97 8.98 -14.35
N LEU A 228 -2.94 8.45 -13.61
CA LEU A 228 -2.86 8.35 -12.14
C LEU A 228 -1.76 7.37 -11.73
N PRO A 229 -1.18 7.53 -10.53
CA PRO A 229 -0.31 6.52 -9.94
C PRO A 229 -1.03 5.17 -9.90
N LYS A 230 -0.35 4.11 -10.33
CA LYS A 230 -0.88 2.75 -10.36
C LYS A 230 0.19 1.78 -9.88
N ASN A 231 -0.20 0.80 -9.08
CA ASN A 231 0.70 -0.16 -8.43
C ASN A 231 1.79 0.53 -7.60
N THR A 232 1.42 1.57 -6.88
CA THR A 232 2.34 2.33 -6.01
C THR A 232 2.22 1.91 -4.55
N ASP A 233 2.05 0.59 -4.33
CA ASP A 233 1.96 -0.05 -3.01
C ASP A 233 3.02 0.52 -2.06
N PHE A 234 2.64 0.81 -0.80
CA PHE A 234 3.64 1.27 0.16
C PHE A 234 4.63 0.17 0.51
N PHE A 235 4.15 -1.02 0.87
CA PHE A 235 5.01 -2.09 1.35
C PHE A 235 4.61 -3.44 0.78
N ASP A 236 5.51 -4.05 0.04
CA ASP A 236 5.46 -5.42 -0.45
C ASP A 236 6.62 -6.23 0.10
N SER A 237 6.41 -7.51 0.30
CA SER A 237 7.48 -8.37 0.82
C SER A 237 7.39 -9.80 0.31
N LEU A 238 8.53 -10.49 0.26
CA LEU A 238 8.65 -11.88 -0.13
C LEU A 238 9.68 -12.58 0.75
N ASN A 239 9.32 -13.67 1.43
CA ASN A 239 10.22 -14.39 2.35
C ASN A 239 10.77 -13.49 3.46
N VAL A 240 9.89 -12.90 4.30
CA VAL A 240 10.29 -12.00 5.38
C VAL A 240 9.85 -12.49 6.75
N GLU A 241 10.63 -12.15 7.75
CA GLU A 241 10.34 -12.42 9.16
C GLU A 241 10.65 -11.18 10.01
N ASP A 242 9.86 -10.95 11.06
CA ASP A 242 10.04 -9.85 12.01
C ASP A 242 9.97 -8.47 11.32
N VAL A 243 8.77 -8.08 10.87
CA VAL A 243 8.52 -6.79 10.23
C VAL A 243 7.71 -5.88 11.16
N THR A 244 8.17 -4.66 11.35
CA THR A 244 7.46 -3.64 12.12
C THR A 244 7.26 -2.37 11.29
N VAL A 245 6.02 -1.86 11.25
CA VAL A 245 5.71 -0.53 10.72
C VAL A 245 5.04 0.26 11.83
N GLU A 246 5.64 1.37 12.22
CA GLU A 246 5.14 2.22 13.30
C GLU A 246 4.96 3.65 12.79
N ARG A 247 3.72 4.10 12.71
CA ARG A 247 3.33 5.43 12.21
C ARG A 247 3.78 5.71 10.77
N ALA A 248 2.88 5.41 9.83
CA ALA A 248 3.06 5.76 8.42
C ALA A 248 1.92 6.66 7.93
N TRP A 249 2.24 7.67 7.12
CA TRP A 249 1.28 8.50 6.40
C TRP A 249 1.37 8.22 4.90
N VAL A 250 0.32 7.65 4.32
CA VAL A 250 0.35 7.04 2.98
C VAL A 250 -0.75 7.61 2.11
N ASN A 251 -0.37 8.24 0.98
CA ASN A 251 -1.29 8.78 -0.03
C ASN A 251 -0.81 8.31 -1.42
N ILE A 252 -1.37 7.23 -1.92
CA ILE A 252 -0.90 6.48 -3.09
C ILE A 252 -2.07 5.88 -3.87
N GLY A 253 -1.80 5.12 -4.94
CA GLY A 253 -2.81 4.52 -5.81
C GLY A 253 -2.81 2.99 -5.83
N ASP A 254 -2.44 2.30 -4.73
CA ASP A 254 -2.56 0.83 -4.58
C ASP A 254 -2.54 0.41 -3.10
N ASP A 255 -2.13 -0.82 -2.76
CA ASP A 255 -2.18 -1.37 -1.40
C ASP A 255 -1.39 -0.52 -0.40
N CYS A 256 -2.01 -0.20 0.74
CA CYS A 256 -1.31 0.51 1.81
C CYS A 256 -0.26 -0.39 2.47
N PHE A 257 -0.56 -1.67 2.68
CA PHE A 257 0.37 -2.68 3.17
C PHE A 257 0.01 -4.04 2.57
N SER A 258 0.98 -4.76 2.00
CA SER A 258 0.69 -5.94 1.19
C SER A 258 1.80 -7.01 1.24
N PRO A 259 2.01 -7.70 2.39
CA PRO A 259 2.96 -8.80 2.45
C PRO A 259 2.54 -9.92 1.50
N LYS A 260 3.48 -10.33 0.63
CA LYS A 260 3.31 -11.44 -0.32
C LYS A 260 3.74 -12.76 0.34
N SER A 261 4.15 -13.73 -0.45
CA SER A 261 4.46 -15.09 0.02
C SER A 261 5.53 -15.15 1.11
N ASN A 262 5.30 -16.05 2.07
CA ASN A 262 6.23 -16.42 3.14
C ASN A 262 6.59 -15.25 4.06
N ALA A 263 5.57 -14.57 4.57
CA ALA A 263 5.71 -13.48 5.52
C ALA A 263 5.18 -13.88 6.90
N THR A 264 5.94 -13.59 7.96
CA THR A 264 5.58 -13.97 9.34
C THR A 264 6.07 -12.97 10.37
N ASN A 265 5.36 -12.92 11.51
CA ASN A 265 5.66 -12.05 12.64
C ASN A 265 5.69 -10.58 12.23
N ILE A 266 4.53 -10.05 11.86
CA ILE A 266 4.36 -8.69 11.35
C ILE A 266 3.52 -7.89 12.33
N HIS A 267 4.00 -6.70 12.69
CA HIS A 267 3.24 -5.73 13.47
C HIS A 267 3.19 -4.38 12.76
N VAL A 268 2.00 -3.94 12.43
CA VAL A 268 1.73 -2.59 11.89
C VAL A 268 0.90 -1.83 12.91
N ASP A 269 1.41 -0.71 13.38
CA ASP A 269 0.73 0.17 14.33
C ASP A 269 0.69 1.62 13.82
N THR A 270 -0.49 2.19 13.77
CA THR A 270 -0.75 3.58 13.40
C THR A 270 -0.43 3.88 11.92
N MET A 271 -1.39 3.64 11.05
CA MET A 271 -1.24 3.92 9.63
C MET A 271 -2.41 4.76 9.10
N TYR A 272 -2.08 5.82 8.35
CA TYR A 272 -3.05 6.71 7.71
C TYR A 272 -2.97 6.51 6.19
N CYS A 273 -4.01 5.94 5.59
CA CYS A 273 -4.04 5.56 4.17
C CYS A 273 -5.12 6.36 3.42
N ASN A 274 -4.76 6.98 2.31
CA ASN A 274 -5.70 7.66 1.43
C ASN A 274 -5.53 7.19 -0.02
N GLY A 275 -6.64 6.88 -0.71
CA GLY A 275 -6.62 6.44 -2.11
C GLY A 275 -6.09 5.03 -2.32
N THR A 276 -6.00 4.20 -1.28
CA THR A 276 -5.34 2.90 -1.32
C THR A 276 -6.30 1.74 -1.60
N HIS A 277 -5.75 0.58 -1.99
CA HIS A 277 -6.52 -0.64 -2.12
C HIS A 277 -6.70 -1.40 -0.78
N GLY A 278 -6.15 -0.87 0.32
CA GLY A 278 -6.34 -1.35 1.69
C GLY A 278 -5.14 -2.00 2.32
N GLN A 279 -5.39 -2.64 3.48
CA GLN A 279 -4.43 -3.49 4.19
C GLN A 279 -4.62 -4.92 3.69
N SER A 280 -3.75 -5.37 2.78
CA SER A 280 -3.94 -6.61 2.03
C SER A 280 -2.99 -7.70 2.48
N MET A 281 -3.50 -8.92 2.75
CA MET A 281 -2.67 -10.13 2.82
C MET A 281 -2.60 -10.75 1.43
N GLY A 282 -1.44 -10.69 0.81
CA GLY A 282 -1.23 -11.25 -0.53
C GLY A 282 -1.16 -10.21 -1.67
N SER A 283 -1.34 -10.61 -2.91
CA SER A 283 -1.97 -11.86 -3.38
C SER A 283 -1.07 -13.11 -3.17
N LEU A 284 -1.69 -14.24 -2.84
CA LEU A 284 -1.00 -15.50 -2.59
C LEU A 284 -1.45 -16.58 -3.57
N GLY A 285 -0.58 -17.57 -3.80
CA GLY A 285 -0.86 -18.70 -4.68
C GLY A 285 -0.72 -18.38 -6.18
N GLN A 286 0.01 -17.35 -6.57
CA GLN A 286 0.16 -16.94 -7.97
C GLN A 286 0.92 -17.96 -8.82
N TYR A 287 1.91 -18.66 -8.25
CA TYR A 287 2.84 -19.50 -9.00
C TYR A 287 2.58 -20.98 -8.78
N SER A 288 2.48 -21.74 -9.87
CA SER A 288 2.14 -23.16 -9.88
C SER A 288 3.06 -23.99 -9.00
N GLY A 289 2.48 -24.80 -8.11
CA GLY A 289 3.20 -25.72 -7.25
C GLY A 289 3.99 -25.07 -6.11
N GLU A 290 3.98 -23.75 -5.99
CA GLU A 290 4.64 -23.02 -4.89
C GLU A 290 3.74 -22.94 -3.66
N MET A 291 4.37 -23.12 -2.50
CA MET A 291 3.72 -22.86 -1.21
C MET A 291 3.86 -21.39 -0.85
N SER A 292 2.74 -20.76 -0.48
CA SER A 292 2.69 -19.37 -0.06
C SER A 292 1.99 -19.25 1.29
N PHE A 293 2.54 -18.44 2.21
CA PHE A 293 1.84 -18.15 3.45
C PHE A 293 2.06 -16.74 3.95
N VAL A 294 1.06 -16.24 4.69
CA VAL A 294 1.17 -15.06 5.57
C VAL A 294 0.58 -15.47 6.92
N LYS A 295 1.35 -15.28 7.98
CA LYS A 295 0.89 -15.67 9.33
C LYS A 295 1.44 -14.81 10.44
N ASP A 296 0.79 -14.86 11.60
CA ASP A 296 1.19 -14.14 12.81
C ASP A 296 1.30 -12.63 12.55
N VAL A 297 0.19 -12.02 12.12
CA VAL A 297 0.12 -10.60 11.74
C VAL A 297 -0.84 -9.84 12.64
N LEU A 298 -0.39 -8.72 13.17
CA LEU A 298 -1.23 -7.73 13.83
C LEU A 298 -1.14 -6.40 13.06
N ILE A 299 -2.28 -5.91 12.58
CA ILE A 299 -2.41 -4.57 12.00
C ILE A 299 -3.43 -3.81 12.83
N GLU A 300 -2.99 -2.72 13.46
CA GLU A 300 -3.86 -1.97 14.35
C GLU A 300 -3.74 -0.46 14.21
N ASN A 301 -4.80 0.24 14.65
CA ASN A 301 -4.88 1.69 14.62
C ASN A 301 -4.75 2.28 13.19
N VAL A 302 -5.65 1.87 12.30
CA VAL A 302 -5.61 2.24 10.88
C VAL A 302 -6.77 3.16 10.51
N TRP A 303 -6.46 4.22 9.76
CA TRP A 303 -7.45 5.14 9.16
C TRP A 303 -7.35 5.07 7.65
N LEU A 304 -8.45 4.72 6.97
CA LEU A 304 -8.49 4.57 5.51
C LEU A 304 -9.55 5.49 4.89
N LEU A 305 -9.14 6.18 3.84
CA LEU A 305 -9.95 7.15 3.12
C LEU A 305 -9.96 6.84 1.62
N ASN A 306 -11.11 6.95 0.98
CA ASN A 306 -11.23 7.00 -0.48
C ASN A 306 -10.57 5.84 -1.22
N GLY A 307 -10.61 4.66 -0.63
CA GLY A 307 -9.92 3.47 -1.15
C GLY A 307 -10.89 2.40 -1.67
N ASP A 308 -10.30 1.30 -2.12
CA ASP A 308 -11.08 0.15 -2.53
C ASP A 308 -11.51 -0.70 -1.33
N ASN A 309 -10.58 -1.00 -0.43
CA ASN A 309 -10.83 -1.87 0.72
C ASN A 309 -10.26 -1.31 2.02
N GLY A 310 -10.82 -1.75 3.12
CA GLY A 310 -10.19 -1.59 4.44
C GLY A 310 -9.19 -2.70 4.71
N ALA A 311 -9.67 -3.87 5.12
CA ALA A 311 -8.87 -5.09 5.28
C ALA A 311 -9.15 -6.06 4.14
N ARG A 312 -8.11 -6.67 3.59
CA ARG A 312 -8.26 -7.56 2.44
C ARG A 312 -7.39 -8.81 2.55
N ILE A 313 -7.92 -9.95 2.09
CA ILE A 313 -7.16 -11.17 1.84
C ILE A 313 -7.41 -11.56 0.39
N LYS A 314 -6.35 -11.76 -0.40
CA LYS A 314 -6.47 -12.03 -1.83
C LYS A 314 -5.64 -13.23 -2.25
N SER A 315 -6.29 -14.17 -2.95
CA SER A 315 -5.64 -15.38 -3.44
C SER A 315 -6.05 -15.73 -4.86
N TRP A 316 -5.10 -16.30 -5.58
CA TRP A 316 -5.27 -16.72 -6.95
C TRP A 316 -6.08 -18.00 -7.08
N ALA A 317 -6.85 -18.09 -8.14
CA ALA A 317 -7.53 -19.29 -8.63
C ALA A 317 -7.08 -19.58 -10.07
N GLY A 318 -7.26 -20.79 -10.55
CA GLY A 318 -6.87 -21.17 -11.90
C GLY A 318 -6.19 -22.54 -11.94
N PRO A 319 -5.91 -23.10 -13.15
CA PRO A 319 -5.33 -24.43 -13.29
C PRO A 319 -3.86 -24.50 -12.83
N ASP A 320 -3.12 -23.39 -12.95
CA ASP A 320 -1.68 -23.29 -12.68
C ASP A 320 -1.36 -22.37 -11.51
N VAL A 321 -2.00 -22.64 -10.35
CA VAL A 321 -1.80 -21.86 -9.13
C VAL A 321 -1.04 -22.64 -8.06
N GLY A 322 -0.49 -21.90 -7.10
CA GLY A 322 0.13 -22.43 -5.90
C GLY A 322 -0.90 -22.72 -4.80
N TYR A 323 -0.40 -23.12 -3.65
CA TYR A 323 -1.18 -23.48 -2.47
C TYR A 323 -0.61 -22.85 -1.21
N GLY A 324 -1.32 -22.91 -0.09
CA GLY A 324 -0.79 -22.41 1.17
C GLY A 324 -1.86 -21.89 2.12
N PHE A 325 -1.52 -20.81 2.87
CA PHE A 325 -2.46 -20.31 3.88
C PHE A 325 -2.22 -18.87 4.31
N VAL A 326 -3.29 -18.25 4.80
CA VAL A 326 -3.28 -17.07 5.66
C VAL A 326 -3.79 -17.49 7.03
N ASP A 327 -3.00 -17.29 8.08
CA ASP A 327 -3.33 -17.80 9.41
C ASP A 327 -2.93 -16.81 10.53
N ASN A 328 -3.75 -16.73 11.58
CA ASN A 328 -3.48 -15.89 12.75
C ASN A 328 -3.23 -14.43 12.39
N VAL A 329 -4.23 -13.79 11.75
CA VAL A 329 -4.18 -12.39 11.35
C VAL A 329 -5.25 -11.59 12.10
N THR A 330 -4.84 -10.52 12.76
CA THR A 330 -5.73 -9.59 13.44
C THR A 330 -5.66 -8.22 12.79
N PHE A 331 -6.83 -7.72 12.37
CA PHE A 331 -7.05 -6.34 11.98
C PHE A 331 -7.86 -5.67 13.10
N ARG A 332 -7.30 -4.63 13.73
CA ARG A 332 -7.88 -4.02 14.93
C ARG A 332 -7.92 -2.50 14.86
N ASN A 333 -9.00 -1.90 15.36
CA ASN A 333 -9.16 -0.45 15.42
C ASN A 333 -9.07 0.22 14.05
N PHE A 334 -9.96 -0.15 13.12
CA PHE A 334 -10.05 0.42 11.79
C PHE A 334 -11.15 1.48 11.73
N TRP A 335 -10.78 2.69 11.34
CA TRP A 335 -11.73 3.72 10.98
C TRP A 335 -11.68 3.97 9.48
N GLN A 336 -12.85 4.01 8.83
CA GLN A 336 -12.91 4.05 7.38
C GLN A 336 -13.91 5.08 6.90
N ALA A 337 -13.58 5.74 5.78
CA ALA A 337 -14.51 6.64 5.11
C ALA A 337 -14.34 6.53 3.60
N HIS A 338 -15.45 6.20 2.91
CA HIS A 338 -15.53 6.13 1.46
C HIS A 338 -14.62 5.04 0.84
N ASN A 339 -14.46 3.89 1.48
CA ASN A 339 -13.88 2.70 0.84
C ASN A 339 -14.99 1.86 0.21
N ASP A 340 -14.72 1.17 -0.89
CA ASP A 340 -15.72 0.38 -1.60
C ASP A 340 -16.21 -0.80 -0.75
N PHE A 341 -15.29 -1.50 -0.08
CA PHE A 341 -15.58 -2.48 0.96
C PHE A 341 -14.79 -2.19 2.24
N SER A 342 -15.37 -2.49 3.37
CA SER A 342 -14.66 -2.43 4.64
C SER A 342 -13.76 -3.66 4.83
N VAL A 343 -14.26 -4.83 4.48
CA VAL A 343 -13.52 -6.10 4.55
C VAL A 343 -13.80 -6.91 3.30
N GLN A 344 -12.76 -7.50 2.72
CA GLN A 344 -12.86 -8.41 1.61
C GLN A 344 -11.95 -9.63 1.77
N ILE A 345 -12.51 -10.83 1.62
CA ILE A 345 -11.76 -12.05 1.30
C ILE A 345 -12.08 -12.40 -0.14
N ASP A 346 -11.07 -12.47 -0.99
CA ASP A 346 -11.19 -12.68 -2.42
C ASP A 346 -10.33 -13.87 -2.86
N SER A 347 -10.99 -15.02 -3.05
CA SER A 347 -10.34 -16.25 -3.53
C SER A 347 -10.46 -16.46 -5.04
N CYS A 348 -10.82 -15.40 -5.78
CA CYS A 348 -10.85 -15.34 -7.24
C CYS A 348 -10.25 -14.03 -7.71
N TYR A 349 -9.00 -13.79 -7.28
CA TYR A 349 -8.34 -12.49 -7.42
C TYR A 349 -7.92 -12.18 -8.86
N PHE A 350 -7.83 -10.90 -9.18
CA PHE A 350 -7.30 -10.32 -10.41
C PHE A 350 -8.14 -10.55 -11.67
N ASN A 351 -9.46 -10.31 -11.57
CA ASN A 351 -10.39 -10.41 -12.70
C ASN A 351 -10.38 -11.77 -13.44
N ILE A 352 -9.99 -12.83 -12.73
CA ILE A 352 -10.12 -14.19 -13.26
C ILE A 352 -11.60 -14.45 -13.56
N PRO A 353 -11.96 -15.01 -14.75
CA PRO A 353 -13.34 -15.33 -15.06
C PRO A 353 -13.97 -16.24 -14.00
N ALA A 354 -15.21 -15.96 -13.60
CA ALA A 354 -15.89 -16.71 -12.56
C ALA A 354 -15.94 -18.22 -12.85
N GLU A 355 -16.17 -18.60 -14.11
CA GLU A 355 -16.14 -19.99 -14.55
C GLU A 355 -14.77 -20.67 -14.33
N THR A 356 -13.68 -19.94 -14.50
CA THR A 356 -12.34 -20.45 -14.21
C THR A 356 -12.14 -20.69 -12.71
N CYS A 357 -12.63 -19.76 -11.88
CA CYS A 357 -12.56 -19.93 -10.42
C CYS A 357 -13.46 -21.06 -9.91
N GLU A 358 -14.59 -21.33 -10.57
CA GLU A 358 -15.47 -22.45 -10.26
C GLU A 358 -14.83 -23.79 -10.66
N GLU A 359 -14.17 -23.86 -11.80
CA GLU A 359 -13.49 -25.07 -12.28
C GLU A 359 -12.18 -25.34 -11.54
N TYR A 360 -11.40 -24.31 -11.27
CA TYR A 360 -10.09 -24.38 -10.59
C TYR A 360 -10.03 -23.42 -9.41
N PRO A 361 -10.75 -23.69 -8.32
CA PRO A 361 -10.80 -22.80 -7.18
C PRO A 361 -9.47 -22.71 -6.44
N SER A 362 -9.21 -21.57 -5.80
CA SER A 362 -8.00 -21.31 -5.01
C SER A 362 -7.67 -22.47 -4.05
N GLN A 363 -6.39 -22.78 -3.91
CA GLN A 363 -5.87 -23.80 -3.01
C GLN A 363 -5.36 -23.21 -1.68
N MET A 364 -5.77 -21.98 -1.35
CA MET A 364 -5.35 -21.27 -0.15
C MET A 364 -6.31 -21.48 1.01
N ASN A 365 -5.77 -21.83 2.18
CA ASN A 365 -6.52 -21.82 3.43
C ASN A 365 -6.54 -20.40 4.03
N VAL A 366 -7.63 -20.04 4.68
CA VAL A 366 -7.78 -18.81 5.44
C VAL A 366 -8.33 -19.14 6.81
N THR A 367 -7.51 -18.99 7.84
CA THR A 367 -7.86 -19.46 9.19
C THR A 367 -7.45 -18.45 10.26
N ASN A 368 -8.21 -18.43 11.37
CA ASN A 368 -7.90 -17.61 12.54
C ASN A 368 -7.77 -16.11 12.22
N ILE A 369 -8.78 -15.54 11.57
CA ILE A 369 -8.81 -14.12 11.18
C ILE A 369 -9.76 -13.35 12.11
N LEU A 370 -9.26 -12.26 12.67
CA LEU A 370 -10.05 -11.37 13.53
C LEU A 370 -10.15 -9.97 12.93
N PHE A 371 -11.39 -9.50 12.73
CA PHE A 371 -11.71 -8.12 12.40
C PHE A 371 -12.36 -7.48 13.65
N GLU A 372 -11.62 -6.61 14.35
CA GLU A 372 -12.03 -6.07 15.64
C GLU A 372 -12.07 -4.54 15.65
N ASN A 373 -13.17 -3.95 16.13
CA ASN A 373 -13.37 -2.50 16.24
C ASN A 373 -13.30 -1.79 14.88
N PHE A 374 -14.17 -2.15 13.95
CA PHE A 374 -14.32 -1.48 12.66
C PHE A 374 -15.46 -0.45 12.73
N SER A 375 -15.20 0.77 12.28
CA SER A 375 -16.19 1.86 12.28
C SER A 375 -16.06 2.76 11.05
N GLY A 376 -17.12 3.51 10.72
CA GLY A 376 -17.16 4.41 9.59
C GLY A 376 -18.15 3.99 8.51
N TYR A 377 -17.86 4.25 7.24
CA TYR A 377 -18.80 4.01 6.15
C TYR A 377 -18.11 3.69 4.81
N THR A 378 -18.85 3.00 3.94
CA THR A 378 -18.38 2.66 2.57
C THR A 378 -18.70 3.78 1.56
N SER A 379 -18.18 3.65 0.32
CA SER A 379 -18.43 4.60 -0.78
C SER A 379 -19.87 4.55 -1.31
N GLY A 380 -20.59 3.46 -1.05
CA GLY A 380 -21.91 3.17 -1.64
C GLY A 380 -21.83 2.58 -3.04
N LYS A 381 -20.65 2.39 -3.63
CA LYS A 381 -20.45 1.74 -4.94
C LYS A 381 -21.07 0.33 -4.98
N ASN A 382 -21.01 -0.38 -3.87
CA ASN A 382 -21.58 -1.71 -3.70
C ASN A 382 -22.94 -1.69 -2.96
N GLY A 383 -23.66 -0.58 -3.03
CA GLY A 383 -24.94 -0.40 -2.37
C GLY A 383 -24.82 -0.55 -0.85
N ALA A 384 -25.68 -1.38 -0.26
CA ALA A 384 -25.67 -1.65 1.18
C ALA A 384 -24.65 -2.75 1.58
N VAL A 385 -23.94 -3.36 0.64
CA VAL A 385 -22.92 -4.38 0.95
C VAL A 385 -21.66 -3.71 1.46
N VAL A 386 -21.33 -3.94 2.72
CA VAL A 386 -20.18 -3.32 3.40
C VAL A 386 -18.97 -4.25 3.54
N ALA A 387 -19.19 -5.56 3.49
CA ALA A 387 -18.12 -6.57 3.53
C ALA A 387 -18.47 -7.77 2.65
N LYS A 388 -17.46 -8.40 2.05
CA LYS A 388 -17.62 -9.57 1.19
C LYS A 388 -16.54 -10.59 1.45
N LEU A 389 -16.94 -11.74 2.01
CA LEU A 389 -16.08 -12.88 2.25
C LEU A 389 -16.39 -13.95 1.20
N SER A 390 -15.56 -14.02 0.16
CA SER A 390 -15.65 -15.03 -0.90
C SER A 390 -14.50 -16.04 -0.72
N CYS A 391 -14.72 -17.02 0.14
CA CYS A 391 -13.78 -18.11 0.37
C CYS A 391 -13.76 -19.10 -0.79
N SER A 392 -12.66 -19.85 -0.90
CA SER A 392 -12.52 -20.86 -1.95
C SER A 392 -13.57 -21.97 -1.83
N THR A 393 -14.09 -22.41 -2.96
CA THR A 393 -14.97 -23.59 -3.08
C THR A 393 -14.20 -24.91 -3.19
N ASN A 394 -12.85 -24.87 -3.17
CA ASN A 394 -12.02 -26.06 -3.19
C ASN A 394 -12.32 -26.95 -1.97
N PRO A 395 -12.66 -28.23 -2.14
CA PRO A 395 -12.99 -29.10 -1.02
C PRO A 395 -11.82 -29.35 -0.05
N ASN A 396 -10.59 -29.11 -0.49
CA ASN A 396 -9.39 -29.25 0.33
C ASN A 396 -8.96 -27.92 0.97
N ALA A 397 -9.55 -26.79 0.58
CA ALA A 397 -9.29 -25.52 1.22
C ALA A 397 -10.19 -25.30 2.44
N VAL A 398 -9.63 -24.64 3.44
CA VAL A 398 -10.33 -24.34 4.69
C VAL A 398 -10.44 -22.83 4.83
N CYS A 399 -11.66 -22.35 5.11
CA CYS A 399 -11.91 -20.96 5.48
C CYS A 399 -12.75 -20.97 6.76
N GLU A 400 -12.08 -20.91 7.92
CA GLU A 400 -12.74 -21.09 9.22
C GLU A 400 -12.12 -20.23 10.32
N ASN A 401 -12.85 -20.08 11.42
CA ASN A 401 -12.48 -19.22 12.52
C ASN A 401 -12.24 -17.78 12.06
N ILE A 402 -13.13 -17.27 11.22
CA ILE A 402 -13.18 -15.87 10.78
C ILE A 402 -14.15 -15.15 11.72
N THR A 403 -13.71 -14.10 12.40
CA THR A 403 -14.51 -13.49 13.45
C THR A 403 -14.57 -11.96 13.30
N PHE A 404 -15.79 -11.43 13.39
CA PHE A 404 -16.04 -10.00 13.54
C PHE A 404 -16.37 -9.68 15.00
N ARG A 405 -15.79 -8.60 15.55
CA ARG A 405 -16.13 -8.04 16.86
C ARG A 405 -16.24 -6.54 16.78
N ASN A 406 -17.33 -5.99 17.32
CA ASN A 406 -17.59 -4.54 17.32
C ASN A 406 -17.40 -3.94 15.92
N PHE A 407 -18.18 -4.45 14.97
CA PHE A 407 -18.16 -4.03 13.57
C PHE A 407 -19.39 -3.14 13.32
N THR A 408 -19.15 -1.83 13.10
CA THR A 408 -20.19 -0.79 13.01
C THR A 408 -20.10 0.02 11.71
N ILE A 409 -19.66 -0.63 10.64
CA ILE A 409 -19.60 -0.01 9.30
C ILE A 409 -21.01 0.19 8.75
N THR A 410 -21.26 1.35 8.17
CA THR A 410 -22.53 1.71 7.53
C THR A 410 -22.37 1.90 6.02
N SER A 411 -23.49 1.85 5.30
CA SER A 411 -23.58 2.28 3.91
C SER A 411 -24.26 3.65 3.80
N PRO A 412 -23.77 4.56 2.95
CA PRO A 412 -24.44 5.84 2.69
C PRO A 412 -25.78 5.69 1.94
N CYS A 413 -26.11 4.49 1.45
CA CYS A 413 -27.33 4.21 0.69
C CYS A 413 -28.61 4.16 1.54
N GLY A 414 -28.51 4.30 2.86
CA GLY A 414 -29.66 4.40 3.77
C GLY A 414 -30.36 3.08 4.11
N ASP A 415 -29.90 1.96 3.56
CA ASP A 415 -30.36 0.61 3.91
C ASP A 415 -29.45 0.01 5.01
N GLU A 416 -29.96 -1.00 5.72
CA GLU A 416 -29.17 -1.77 6.70
C GLU A 416 -27.95 -2.41 6.03
N PRO A 417 -26.76 -2.34 6.67
CA PRO A 417 -25.55 -2.93 6.13
C PRO A 417 -25.67 -4.45 5.92
N VAL A 418 -25.17 -4.92 4.80
CA VAL A 418 -25.19 -6.34 4.42
C VAL A 418 -23.75 -6.86 4.35
N ILE A 419 -23.53 -8.03 4.95
CA ILE A 419 -22.28 -8.78 4.85
C ILE A 419 -22.53 -10.04 4.02
N ILE A 420 -21.76 -10.23 2.96
CA ILE A 420 -21.79 -11.45 2.13
C ILE A 420 -20.74 -12.42 2.65
N CYS A 421 -21.16 -13.67 2.89
CA CYS A 421 -20.26 -14.75 3.30
C CYS A 421 -20.55 -16.01 2.47
N ASP A 422 -19.61 -16.36 1.58
CA ASP A 422 -19.64 -17.59 0.82
C ASP A 422 -18.45 -18.47 1.18
N GLY A 423 -18.68 -19.74 1.48
CA GLY A 423 -17.65 -20.72 1.80
C GLY A 423 -17.00 -20.58 3.19
N VAL A 424 -17.43 -19.65 4.03
CA VAL A 424 -16.97 -19.50 5.42
C VAL A 424 -17.57 -20.61 6.27
N LYS A 425 -16.71 -21.31 7.03
CA LYS A 425 -17.15 -22.35 7.99
C LYS A 425 -17.22 -21.76 9.41
N GLY A 426 -18.31 -22.07 10.11
CA GLY A 426 -18.56 -21.56 11.47
C GLY A 426 -19.38 -20.27 11.49
N ASP A 427 -19.48 -19.69 12.68
CA ASP A 427 -20.21 -18.44 12.92
C ASP A 427 -19.22 -17.29 12.97
N PRO A 428 -19.26 -16.32 12.02
CA PRO A 428 -18.35 -15.19 12.03
C PRO A 428 -18.69 -14.11 13.07
N GLY A 429 -19.75 -14.31 13.87
CA GLY A 429 -20.19 -13.35 14.89
C GLY A 429 -21.01 -12.18 14.34
N MET A 430 -21.43 -12.25 13.09
CA MET A 430 -22.29 -11.29 12.40
C MET A 430 -23.24 -12.01 11.46
N ASP A 431 -24.43 -11.42 11.26
CA ASP A 431 -25.38 -11.97 10.29
C ASP A 431 -24.81 -11.86 8.87
N CYS A 432 -24.66 -12.97 8.21
CA CYS A 432 -24.16 -13.09 6.83
C CYS A 432 -25.24 -13.63 5.90
N VAL A 433 -25.18 -13.22 4.65
CA VAL A 433 -25.99 -13.79 3.57
C VAL A 433 -25.11 -14.31 2.44
N SER A 434 -25.59 -15.33 1.71
CA SER A 434 -24.90 -15.75 0.49
C SER A 434 -25.03 -14.71 -0.62
N ALA A 435 -24.02 -14.57 -1.47
CA ALA A 435 -24.04 -13.69 -2.64
C ALA A 435 -25.22 -13.95 -3.58
N ASN A 436 -25.69 -15.21 -3.65
CA ASN A 436 -26.84 -15.63 -4.46
C ASN A 436 -28.19 -15.36 -3.79
N SER A 437 -28.22 -14.86 -2.55
CA SER A 437 -29.47 -14.56 -1.85
C SER A 437 -30.17 -13.33 -2.46
N THR A 438 -31.50 -13.29 -2.37
CA THR A 438 -32.27 -12.12 -2.79
C THR A 438 -31.86 -10.86 -2.01
N VAL A 439 -31.48 -11.00 -0.73
CA VAL A 439 -31.01 -9.89 0.10
C VAL A 439 -29.73 -9.28 -0.46
N ALA A 440 -28.73 -10.12 -0.77
CA ALA A 440 -27.46 -9.66 -1.36
C ALA A 440 -27.68 -8.97 -2.72
N GLN A 441 -28.49 -9.58 -3.60
CA GLN A 441 -28.76 -9.05 -4.93
C GLN A 441 -29.49 -7.68 -4.86
N VAL A 442 -30.46 -7.54 -3.96
CA VAL A 442 -31.13 -6.25 -3.75
C VAL A 442 -30.17 -5.23 -3.17
N ALA A 443 -29.34 -5.59 -2.20
CA ALA A 443 -28.35 -4.69 -1.60
C ALA A 443 -27.34 -4.18 -2.64
N LEU A 444 -26.80 -5.05 -3.49
CA LEU A 444 -25.88 -4.69 -4.57
C LEU A 444 -26.52 -3.83 -5.68
N SER A 445 -27.82 -3.99 -5.93
CA SER A 445 -28.52 -3.26 -7.00
C SER A 445 -28.81 -1.79 -6.67
N LYS A 446 -28.73 -1.40 -5.41
CA LYS A 446 -29.06 -0.04 -4.92
C LYS A 446 -27.78 0.78 -4.69
N THR A 447 -26.95 0.91 -5.71
CA THR A 447 -25.77 1.74 -5.62
C THR A 447 -26.10 3.21 -5.38
N CYS A 448 -25.36 3.86 -4.52
CA CYS A 448 -25.46 5.29 -4.26
C CYS A 448 -24.06 5.87 -4.17
N THR A 449 -23.61 6.53 -5.22
CA THR A 449 -22.29 7.16 -5.21
C THR A 449 -22.36 8.49 -4.44
N ILE A 450 -21.64 8.59 -3.36
CA ILE A 450 -21.38 9.87 -2.70
C ILE A 450 -20.03 10.42 -3.17
N PRO A 451 -19.82 11.75 -3.15
CA PRO A 451 -18.51 12.32 -3.47
C PRO A 451 -17.42 11.76 -2.55
N GLN A 452 -16.22 11.62 -3.12
CA GLN A 452 -15.05 11.29 -2.31
C GLN A 452 -14.92 12.24 -1.12
N ALA A 453 -14.46 11.69 -0.05
CA ALA A 453 -14.18 12.45 1.13
C ALA A 453 -13.00 13.37 0.89
N THR A 454 -13.23 14.66 0.84
CA THR A 454 -12.18 15.65 0.81
C THR A 454 -11.76 15.96 2.25
N ILE A 455 -10.48 15.77 2.54
CA ILE A 455 -9.86 16.31 3.74
C ILE A 455 -10.00 17.84 3.63
N ALA A 456 -10.66 18.47 4.58
CA ALA A 456 -10.77 19.94 4.57
C ALA A 456 -9.35 20.52 4.57
N PRO A 457 -9.03 21.46 3.66
CA PRO A 457 -7.76 22.16 3.77
C PRO A 457 -7.69 22.85 5.14
N PRO A 458 -6.52 22.96 5.74
CA PRO A 458 -6.36 23.74 6.96
C PRO A 458 -6.86 25.16 6.70
N PHE A 459 -7.68 25.69 7.61
CA PHE A 459 -8.15 27.06 7.57
C PHE A 459 -7.01 28.02 7.86
#